data_0f2d294cb8d694adba350380ee7928f6
#
_entry.id   0f2d294cb8d694adba350380ee7928f6
#
_cell.length_a   1.000
_cell.length_b   1.000
_cell.length_c   1.000
_cell.angle_alpha   90.00
_cell.angle_beta   90.00
_cell.angle_gamma   90.00
#
_symmetry.space_group_name_H-M   'P 1'
#
loop_
_entity.id
_entity.type
_entity.pdbx_description
1 polymer ?
#
loop_
_entity_poly.entity_id
_entity_poly.type
_entity_poly.pdbx_seq_one_letter_code
_entity_poly.pdbx_strand_id
1 'polypeptide(L)'
;PTVAFRKKSHRVQAVLPVRWDWTTSSCSMMQTHIQLSTETKDVTIEDTAKKYEAWGWKVITIDGNDADAIRGALNEAKAEAERPTLIIGHTVMGKGARKADGSSYEANCATHGAPLGGDAYVNTIKNLGGNPENPFTVFPEVAELYARRAAELKGIMAEKYAAKAAWAKANPEKAAKLELFFSGKAPEVDWTAIEQKANVATRAASATVLGALATQVENMIVASADLSNSDKTDGFLKKTHSFKKGDFSGAFFQAGVSELTMACCCIGMALHGGVIPACGTFFVFSDYMKPA
;
A
#
# COMPACT_ATOMS: atom_id res chain seq x y z
N PRO A 1 18.77 7.08 2.60
CA PRO A 1 18.12 7.19 1.28
C PRO A 1 16.59 7.25 1.38
N THR A 2 16.02 6.71 2.45
CA THR A 2 14.57 6.56 2.64
C THR A 2 13.83 7.88 2.93
N VAL A 3 14.49 8.89 3.47
CA VAL A 3 13.84 10.13 3.96
C VAL A 3 13.55 11.14 2.85
N ALA A 4 14.39 11.28 1.85
CA ALA A 4 14.20 12.26 0.77
C ALA A 4 13.10 11.85 -0.23
N PHE A 5 12.95 10.55 -0.52
CA PHE A 5 11.88 10.01 -1.37
C PHE A 5 10.49 10.08 -0.74
N ARG A 6 10.39 10.10 0.59
CA ARG A 6 9.13 10.17 1.31
C ARG A 6 8.32 11.46 1.08
N LYS A 7 8.95 12.59 0.74
CA LYS A 7 8.26 13.90 0.76
C LYS A 7 7.25 14.14 -0.37
N LYS A 8 7.46 13.63 -1.58
CA LYS A 8 6.50 13.83 -2.70
C LYS A 8 5.51 12.68 -2.86
N SER A 9 5.97 11.43 -2.78
CA SER A 9 5.11 10.25 -2.93
C SER A 9 4.09 10.10 -1.79
N HIS A 10 4.48 10.40 -0.55
CA HIS A 10 3.55 10.37 0.59
C HIS A 10 2.40 11.39 0.46
N ARG A 11 2.64 12.57 -0.09
CA ARG A 11 1.55 13.54 -0.31
C ARG A 11 0.45 12.98 -1.21
N VAL A 12 0.82 12.45 -2.35
CA VAL A 12 -0.17 11.97 -3.32
C VAL A 12 -0.81 10.67 -2.85
N GLN A 13 -0.03 9.73 -2.30
CA GLN A 13 -0.54 8.48 -1.74
C GLN A 13 -1.51 8.71 -0.57
N ALA A 14 -1.25 9.70 0.29
CA ALA A 14 -2.13 10.01 1.40
C ALA A 14 -3.38 10.80 1.00
N VAL A 15 -3.34 11.55 -0.11
CA VAL A 15 -4.49 12.33 -0.61
C VAL A 15 -5.42 11.47 -1.48
N LEU A 16 -4.91 10.46 -2.20
CA LEU A 16 -5.72 9.61 -3.07
C LEU A 16 -6.89 8.92 -2.35
N PRO A 17 -6.74 8.35 -1.14
CA PRO A 17 -7.85 7.73 -0.44
C PRO A 17 -9.00 8.70 -0.16
N VAL A 18 -8.69 9.93 0.23
CA VAL A 18 -9.70 10.98 0.48
C VAL A 18 -10.36 11.42 -0.81
N ARG A 19 -9.56 11.61 -1.88
CA ARG A 19 -10.07 12.05 -3.18
C ARG A 19 -11.05 11.06 -3.81
N TRP A 20 -10.86 9.76 -3.55
CA TRP A 20 -11.63 8.70 -4.19
C TRP A 20 -12.55 7.94 -3.23
N ASP A 21 -12.81 8.51 -2.04
CA ASP A 21 -13.66 7.90 -1.00
C ASP A 21 -13.21 6.49 -0.58
N TRP A 22 -11.89 6.24 -0.55
CA TRP A 22 -11.35 5.01 0.00
C TRP A 22 -11.35 5.08 1.53
N THR A 23 -12.53 5.27 2.10
CA THR A 23 -12.74 5.52 3.52
C THR A 23 -12.34 4.33 4.38
N THR A 24 -12.35 3.12 3.83
CA THR A 24 -11.93 1.89 4.51
C THR A 24 -10.41 1.74 4.65
N SER A 25 -9.63 2.67 4.09
CA SER A 25 -8.18 2.64 4.21
C SER A 25 -7.74 2.97 5.62
N SER A 26 -7.00 2.06 6.25
CA SER A 26 -6.37 2.29 7.56
C SER A 26 -4.87 2.08 7.43
N CYS A 27 -4.11 2.99 8.01
CA CYS A 27 -2.66 2.95 8.05
C CYS A 27 -2.20 3.06 9.50
N SER A 28 -1.17 2.31 9.86
CA SER A 28 -0.52 2.44 11.17
C SER A 28 0.91 2.93 11.01
N MET A 29 1.33 3.81 11.90
CA MET A 29 2.68 4.34 11.97
C MET A 29 3.21 4.17 13.39
N MET A 30 4.37 3.53 13.53
CA MET A 30 5.11 3.51 14.79
C MET A 30 6.05 4.71 14.85
N GLN A 31 6.04 5.40 15.97
CA GLN A 31 6.88 6.57 16.22
C GLN A 31 7.68 6.37 17.50
N THR A 32 8.98 6.13 17.37
CA THR A 32 9.87 5.83 18.50
C THR A 32 10.60 7.05 19.05
N HIS A 33 10.52 8.20 18.42
CA HIS A 33 11.30 9.41 18.69
C HIS A 33 12.83 9.27 18.62
N ILE A 34 13.32 8.06 18.29
CA ILE A 34 14.74 7.71 18.14
C ILE A 34 15.00 7.29 16.71
N GLN A 35 16.15 7.70 16.18
CA GLN A 35 16.70 7.26 14.89
C GLN A 35 17.93 6.38 15.12
N LEU A 36 18.70 6.10 14.07
CA LEU A 36 19.91 5.28 14.16
C LEU A 36 20.97 5.86 15.10
N SER A 37 21.14 7.17 15.11
CA SER A 37 22.22 7.84 15.83
C SER A 37 21.81 9.11 16.56
N THR A 38 20.53 9.53 16.44
CA THR A 38 20.05 10.77 17.03
C THR A 38 18.56 10.70 17.37
N GLU A 39 18.06 11.67 18.09
CA GLU A 39 16.64 11.82 18.34
C GLU A 39 15.94 12.50 17.16
N THR A 40 14.67 12.16 16.94
CA THR A 40 13.91 12.74 15.80
C THR A 40 13.71 14.25 15.93
N LYS A 41 13.64 14.78 17.17
CA LYS A 41 13.50 16.23 17.43
C LYS A 41 14.67 17.05 16.90
N ASP A 42 15.87 16.44 16.80
CA ASP A 42 17.07 17.11 16.30
C ASP A 42 17.13 17.20 14.78
N VAL A 43 16.24 16.46 14.10
CA VAL A 43 16.24 16.31 12.63
C VAL A 43 14.98 16.85 11.98
N THR A 44 13.84 16.80 12.65
CA THR A 44 12.56 17.22 12.09
C THR A 44 11.66 17.85 13.13
N ILE A 45 10.93 18.89 12.69
CA ILE A 45 9.87 19.55 13.44
C ILE A 45 8.49 19.17 12.90
N GLU A 46 8.42 18.18 12.03
CA GLU A 46 7.20 17.80 11.32
C GLU A 46 6.16 17.18 12.27
N ASP A 47 4.97 17.76 12.33
CA ASP A 47 3.81 17.19 13.01
C ASP A 47 3.05 16.31 12.01
N THR A 48 3.28 14.99 12.12
CA THR A 48 2.66 14.02 11.22
C THR A 48 1.15 13.96 11.40
N ALA A 49 0.65 14.10 12.62
CA ALA A 49 -0.79 14.07 12.90
C ALA A 49 -1.50 15.21 12.16
N LYS A 50 -1.08 16.45 12.39
CA LYS A 50 -1.64 17.64 11.72
C LYS A 50 -1.53 17.57 10.20
N LYS A 51 -0.45 16.98 9.69
CA LYS A 51 -0.27 16.83 8.25
C LYS A 51 -1.33 15.91 7.66
N TYR A 52 -1.61 14.77 8.27
CA TYR A 52 -2.63 13.84 7.80
C TYR A 52 -4.05 14.38 8.02
N GLU A 53 -4.30 15.08 9.13
CA GLU A 53 -5.56 15.79 9.36
C GLU A 53 -5.82 16.85 8.26
N ALA A 54 -4.80 17.63 7.88
CA ALA A 54 -4.91 18.60 6.79
C ALA A 54 -5.17 17.94 5.41
N TRP A 55 -4.83 16.64 5.26
CA TRP A 55 -5.18 15.85 4.09
C TRP A 55 -6.56 15.17 4.19
N GLY A 56 -7.31 15.43 5.26
CA GLY A 56 -8.66 14.89 5.47
C GLY A 56 -8.71 13.49 6.10
N TRP A 57 -7.62 13.01 6.68
CA TRP A 57 -7.59 11.75 7.42
C TRP A 57 -8.12 11.93 8.83
N LYS A 58 -8.77 10.89 9.37
CA LYS A 58 -8.93 10.73 10.81
C LYS A 58 -7.59 10.26 11.39
N VAL A 59 -7.13 10.92 12.45
CA VAL A 59 -5.87 10.54 13.12
C VAL A 59 -6.17 10.12 14.55
N ILE A 60 -5.65 8.97 14.94
CA ILE A 60 -5.76 8.41 16.29
C ILE A 60 -4.34 8.23 16.83
N THR A 61 -4.03 8.89 17.94
CA THR A 61 -2.70 8.77 18.59
C THR A 61 -2.83 7.96 19.87
N ILE A 62 -1.97 6.95 20.02
CA ILE A 62 -2.03 5.99 21.14
C ILE A 62 -0.64 5.69 21.70
N ASP A 63 -0.58 5.10 22.89
CA ASP A 63 0.57 4.32 23.33
C ASP A 63 0.63 3.03 22.47
N GLY A 64 1.63 2.96 21.60
CA GLY A 64 1.84 1.82 20.70
C GLY A 64 2.43 0.59 21.39
N ASN A 65 2.68 0.65 22.70
CA ASN A 65 3.07 -0.49 23.53
C ASN A 65 1.92 -1.02 24.41
N ASP A 66 0.75 -0.37 24.38
CA ASP A 66 -0.46 -0.80 25.07
C ASP A 66 -1.37 -1.60 24.11
N ALA A 67 -1.54 -2.88 24.40
CA ALA A 67 -2.35 -3.78 23.56
C ALA A 67 -3.84 -3.41 23.54
N ASP A 68 -4.37 -2.85 24.63
CA ASP A 68 -5.78 -2.45 24.69
C ASP A 68 -6.01 -1.14 23.94
N ALA A 69 -5.09 -0.19 24.05
CA ALA A 69 -5.10 1.02 23.21
C ALA A 69 -5.02 0.71 21.72
N ILE A 70 -4.14 -0.23 21.32
CA ILE A 70 -4.03 -0.70 19.93
C ILE A 70 -5.35 -1.32 19.46
N ARG A 71 -5.95 -2.21 20.27
CA ARG A 71 -7.23 -2.86 19.95
C ARG A 71 -8.37 -1.85 19.83
N GLY A 72 -8.43 -0.88 20.74
CA GLY A 72 -9.38 0.22 20.70
C GLY A 72 -9.28 1.03 19.41
N ALA A 73 -8.07 1.47 19.07
CA ALA A 73 -7.80 2.25 17.86
C ALA A 73 -8.14 1.48 16.57
N LEU A 74 -7.82 0.19 16.51
CA LEU A 74 -8.18 -0.67 15.37
C LEU A 74 -9.70 -0.83 15.22
N ASN A 75 -10.44 -0.97 16.33
CA ASN A 75 -11.90 -1.05 16.29
C ASN A 75 -12.51 0.29 15.87
N GLU A 76 -11.99 1.40 16.37
CA GLU A 76 -12.41 2.75 15.96
C GLU A 76 -12.15 2.99 14.48
N ALA A 77 -10.97 2.59 13.97
CA ALA A 77 -10.63 2.70 12.55
C ALA A 77 -11.55 1.86 11.66
N LYS A 78 -11.94 0.65 12.11
CA LYS A 78 -12.89 -0.20 11.38
C LYS A 78 -14.31 0.38 11.34
N ALA A 79 -14.71 1.15 12.35
CA ALA A 79 -16.01 1.78 12.43
C ALA A 79 -16.07 3.10 11.64
N GLU A 80 -14.93 3.68 11.27
CA GLU A 80 -14.88 4.92 10.47
C GLU A 80 -15.30 4.63 9.03
N ALA A 81 -16.33 5.29 8.56
CA ALA A 81 -16.92 5.11 7.23
C ALA A 81 -16.76 6.31 6.30
N GLU A 82 -16.30 7.45 6.83
CA GLU A 82 -16.27 8.71 6.07
C GLU A 82 -14.86 9.12 5.63
N ARG A 83 -13.84 8.69 6.37
CA ARG A 83 -12.45 9.12 6.16
C ARG A 83 -11.48 7.96 6.32
N PRO A 84 -10.38 7.93 5.56
CA PRO A 84 -9.28 7.02 5.86
C PRO A 84 -8.69 7.33 7.24
N THR A 85 -8.20 6.32 7.93
CA THR A 85 -7.68 6.46 9.31
C THR A 85 -6.19 6.22 9.38
N LEU A 86 -5.46 7.13 10.05
CA LEU A 86 -4.08 6.93 10.47
C LEU A 86 -4.04 6.68 11.97
N ILE A 87 -3.44 5.57 12.39
CA ILE A 87 -3.13 5.29 13.80
C ILE A 87 -1.65 5.57 14.02
N ILE A 88 -1.34 6.51 14.91
CA ILE A 88 0.04 6.82 15.34
C ILE A 88 0.27 6.19 16.71
N GLY A 89 1.08 5.14 16.76
CA GLY A 89 1.49 4.48 18.00
C GLY A 89 2.84 5.00 18.45
N HIS A 90 2.90 5.69 19.59
CA HIS A 90 4.16 6.01 20.24
C HIS A 90 4.74 4.75 20.87
N THR A 91 5.97 4.39 20.50
CA THR A 91 6.63 3.18 20.95
C THR A 91 8.02 3.48 21.51
N VAL A 92 8.53 2.58 22.32
CA VAL A 92 9.86 2.69 22.91
C VAL A 92 10.82 1.80 22.12
N MET A 93 11.86 2.40 21.54
CA MET A 93 12.92 1.63 20.88
C MET A 93 13.64 0.73 21.89
N GLY A 94 13.81 -0.55 21.56
CA GLY A 94 14.43 -1.51 22.45
C GLY A 94 13.64 -1.76 23.74
N LYS A 95 12.31 -1.68 23.71
CA LYS A 95 11.46 -1.92 24.89
C LYS A 95 11.83 -3.24 25.58
N GLY A 96 12.08 -3.19 26.87
CA GLY A 96 12.50 -4.33 27.67
C GLY A 96 14.00 -4.62 27.64
N ALA A 97 14.79 -3.95 26.78
CA ALA A 97 16.23 -4.17 26.72
C ALA A 97 16.95 -3.77 28.00
N ARG A 98 17.90 -4.61 28.40
CA ARG A 98 18.76 -4.41 29.60
C ARG A 98 20.24 -4.47 29.23
N LYS A 99 21.05 -3.71 29.94
CA LYS A 99 22.51 -3.81 29.85
C LYS A 99 23.03 -5.00 30.67
N ALA A 100 24.34 -5.28 30.59
CA ALA A 100 24.98 -6.34 31.34
C ALA A 100 24.88 -6.13 32.88
N ASP A 101 24.86 -4.87 33.33
CA ASP A 101 24.65 -4.50 34.73
C ASP A 101 23.17 -4.52 35.17
N GLY A 102 22.23 -4.91 34.28
CA GLY A 102 20.80 -4.96 34.55
C GLY A 102 20.07 -3.64 34.40
N SER A 103 20.76 -2.51 34.19
CA SER A 103 20.14 -1.21 33.98
C SER A 103 19.37 -1.16 32.66
N SER A 104 18.42 -0.21 32.53
CA SER A 104 17.63 -0.05 31.30
C SER A 104 18.52 0.34 30.11
N TYR A 105 18.22 -0.27 28.95
CA TYR A 105 18.84 0.09 27.68
C TYR A 105 17.78 0.56 26.66
N GLU A 106 16.56 0.82 27.13
CA GLU A 106 15.46 1.34 26.34
C GLU A 106 15.72 2.77 25.84
N ALA A 107 15.02 3.18 24.79
CA ALA A 107 15.04 4.53 24.22
C ALA A 107 16.48 5.05 23.94
N ASN A 108 17.36 4.17 23.51
CA ASN A 108 18.75 4.50 23.22
C ASN A 108 19.08 4.17 21.75
N CYS A 109 19.67 5.10 21.02
CA CYS A 109 20.08 4.91 19.63
C CYS A 109 21.00 3.69 19.46
N ALA A 110 21.84 3.38 20.46
CA ALA A 110 22.74 2.23 20.41
C ALA A 110 22.02 0.86 20.44
N THR A 111 20.72 0.81 20.79
CA THR A 111 19.95 -0.44 20.67
C THR A 111 19.54 -0.75 19.24
N HIS A 112 19.66 0.21 18.32
CA HIS A 112 19.31 0.01 16.93
C HIS A 112 20.40 -0.77 16.20
N GLY A 113 20.10 -2.02 15.84
CA GLY A 113 21.00 -2.87 15.07
C GLY A 113 22.22 -3.42 15.83
N ALA A 114 22.41 -3.07 17.10
CA ALA A 114 23.44 -3.65 17.94
C ALA A 114 22.93 -4.94 18.62
N PRO A 115 23.57 -6.10 18.42
CA PRO A 115 23.15 -7.33 19.08
C PRO A 115 23.38 -7.24 20.58
N LEU A 116 22.43 -7.72 21.36
CA LEU A 116 22.60 -7.93 22.78
C LEU A 116 23.35 -9.26 22.99
N GLY A 117 24.49 -9.23 23.66
CA GLY A 117 25.32 -10.41 23.96
C GLY A 117 25.55 -10.61 25.43
N GLY A 118 25.99 -11.81 25.83
CA GLY A 118 26.36 -12.14 27.23
C GLY A 118 25.23 -11.83 28.22
N ASP A 119 25.57 -11.20 29.32
CA ASP A 119 24.64 -10.89 30.42
C ASP A 119 23.52 -9.91 29.96
N ALA A 120 23.81 -9.01 29.05
CA ALA A 120 22.77 -8.12 28.51
C ALA A 120 21.63 -8.89 27.78
N TYR A 121 21.97 -9.92 27.03
CA TYR A 121 21.00 -10.81 26.42
C TYR A 121 20.18 -11.56 27.49
N VAL A 122 20.86 -12.20 28.43
CA VAL A 122 20.22 -12.94 29.54
C VAL A 122 19.26 -12.04 30.33
N ASN A 123 19.73 -10.85 30.70
CA ASN A 123 18.94 -9.88 31.48
C ASN A 123 17.73 -9.41 30.68
N THR A 124 17.87 -9.19 29.37
CA THR A 124 16.78 -8.77 28.51
C THR A 124 15.70 -9.87 28.37
N ILE A 125 16.10 -11.12 28.10
CA ILE A 125 15.16 -12.24 27.99
C ILE A 125 14.38 -12.43 29.29
N LYS A 126 15.07 -12.39 30.44
CA LYS A 126 14.42 -12.48 31.76
C LYS A 126 13.46 -11.32 32.02
N ASN A 127 13.87 -10.09 31.69
CA ASN A 127 13.01 -8.90 31.83
C ASN A 127 11.74 -8.96 30.98
N LEU A 128 11.81 -9.64 29.83
CA LEU A 128 10.66 -9.87 28.94
C LEU A 128 9.82 -11.11 29.33
N GLY A 129 10.15 -11.79 30.45
CA GLY A 129 9.44 -12.99 30.92
C GLY A 129 9.84 -14.27 30.23
N GLY A 130 10.88 -14.25 29.38
CA GLY A 130 11.37 -15.43 28.66
C GLY A 130 12.39 -16.24 29.46
N ASN A 131 12.73 -17.43 28.95
CA ASN A 131 13.79 -18.28 29.48
C ASN A 131 15.04 -18.18 28.60
N PRO A 132 16.18 -17.66 29.10
CA PRO A 132 17.42 -17.57 28.33
C PRO A 132 17.98 -18.90 27.84
N GLU A 133 17.71 -19.99 28.57
CA GLU A 133 18.12 -21.36 28.22
C GLU A 133 17.30 -21.90 27.01
N ASN A 134 16.07 -21.41 26.84
CA ASN A 134 15.19 -21.78 25.73
C ASN A 134 14.41 -20.56 25.22
N PRO A 135 15.07 -19.60 24.55
CA PRO A 135 14.50 -18.30 24.20
C PRO A 135 13.44 -18.38 23.10
N PHE A 136 13.34 -19.51 22.39
CA PHE A 136 12.37 -19.72 21.31
C PHE A 136 11.12 -20.49 21.75
N THR A 137 10.94 -20.69 23.06
CA THR A 137 9.72 -21.31 23.59
C THR A 137 8.51 -20.42 23.30
N VAL A 138 7.52 -21.00 22.63
CA VAL A 138 6.20 -20.36 22.47
C VAL A 138 5.40 -20.63 23.74
N PHE A 139 4.93 -19.56 24.39
CA PHE A 139 4.10 -19.72 25.61
C PHE A 139 2.79 -20.45 25.28
N PRO A 140 2.34 -21.38 26.14
CA PRO A 140 1.12 -22.19 25.89
C PRO A 140 -0.11 -21.34 25.60
N GLU A 141 -0.33 -20.26 26.35
CA GLU A 141 -1.45 -19.33 26.16
C GLU A 141 -1.43 -18.62 24.81
N VAL A 142 -0.22 -18.34 24.27
CA VAL A 142 -0.05 -17.77 22.92
C VAL A 142 -0.39 -18.82 21.86
N ALA A 143 0.09 -20.06 22.03
CA ALA A 143 -0.22 -21.16 21.12
C ALA A 143 -1.73 -21.42 21.05
N GLU A 144 -2.41 -21.44 22.21
CA GLU A 144 -3.85 -21.59 22.31
C GLU A 144 -4.62 -20.43 21.64
N LEU A 145 -4.20 -19.18 21.89
CA LEU A 145 -4.78 -17.99 21.25
C LEU A 145 -4.72 -18.09 19.72
N TYR A 146 -3.56 -18.45 19.17
CA TYR A 146 -3.39 -18.58 17.73
C TYR A 146 -4.16 -19.78 17.16
N ALA A 147 -4.22 -20.91 17.88
CA ALA A 147 -5.00 -22.07 17.45
C ALA A 147 -6.49 -21.74 17.35
N ARG A 148 -7.05 -21.06 18.36
CA ARG A 148 -8.44 -20.59 18.36
C ARG A 148 -8.71 -19.64 17.19
N ARG A 149 -7.81 -18.67 16.98
CA ARG A 149 -7.95 -17.72 15.87
C ARG A 149 -7.84 -18.41 14.50
N ALA A 150 -6.95 -19.38 14.35
CA ALA A 150 -6.82 -20.15 13.13
C ALA A 150 -8.10 -20.95 12.81
N ALA A 151 -8.74 -21.53 13.82
CA ALA A 151 -10.01 -22.24 13.65
C ALA A 151 -11.14 -21.27 13.21
N GLU A 152 -11.24 -20.10 13.84
CA GLU A 152 -12.18 -19.05 13.46
C GLU A 152 -11.97 -18.59 12.01
N LEU A 153 -10.72 -18.30 11.63
CA LEU A 153 -10.38 -17.89 10.27
C LEU A 153 -10.69 -18.97 9.22
N LYS A 154 -10.49 -20.25 9.54
CA LYS A 154 -10.89 -21.36 8.66
C LYS A 154 -12.40 -21.35 8.42
N GLY A 155 -13.22 -21.09 9.44
CA GLY A 155 -14.68 -20.95 9.31
C GLY A 155 -15.05 -19.79 8.38
N ILE A 156 -14.51 -18.60 8.64
CA ILE A 156 -14.72 -17.41 7.80
C ILE A 156 -14.31 -17.66 6.34
N MET A 157 -13.19 -18.35 6.12
CA MET A 157 -12.74 -18.69 4.76
C MET A 157 -13.67 -19.67 4.07
N ALA A 158 -14.17 -20.69 4.79
CA ALA A 158 -15.12 -21.64 4.24
C ALA A 158 -16.41 -20.95 3.79
N GLU A 159 -16.94 -20.02 4.59
CA GLU A 159 -18.11 -19.20 4.23
C GLU A 159 -17.85 -18.33 2.99
N LYS A 160 -16.70 -17.68 2.93
CA LYS A 160 -16.33 -16.86 1.76
C LYS A 160 -16.18 -17.68 0.48
N TYR A 161 -15.57 -18.87 0.56
CA TYR A 161 -15.47 -19.77 -0.59
C TYR A 161 -16.84 -20.28 -1.03
N ALA A 162 -17.73 -20.63 -0.09
CA ALA A 162 -19.09 -21.03 -0.40
C ALA A 162 -19.87 -19.90 -1.09
N ALA A 163 -19.77 -18.67 -0.55
CA ALA A 163 -20.39 -17.49 -1.16
C ALA A 163 -19.84 -17.20 -2.57
N LYS A 164 -18.52 -17.31 -2.77
CA LYS A 164 -17.89 -17.17 -4.10
C LYS A 164 -18.40 -18.22 -5.08
N ALA A 165 -18.49 -19.48 -4.65
CA ALA A 165 -19.00 -20.56 -5.50
C ALA A 165 -20.48 -20.36 -5.86
N ALA A 166 -21.32 -19.95 -4.91
CA ALA A 166 -22.72 -19.62 -5.16
C ALA A 166 -22.86 -18.45 -6.14
N TRP A 167 -22.06 -17.38 -5.98
CA TRP A 167 -22.04 -16.26 -6.90
C TRP A 167 -21.60 -16.69 -8.31
N ALA A 168 -20.55 -17.50 -8.43
CA ALA A 168 -20.06 -17.99 -9.71
C ALA A 168 -21.12 -18.83 -10.44
N LYS A 169 -21.86 -19.68 -9.70
CA LYS A 169 -22.98 -20.44 -10.26
C LYS A 169 -24.12 -19.55 -10.74
N ALA A 170 -24.41 -18.47 -10.02
CA ALA A 170 -25.45 -17.51 -10.39
C ALA A 170 -25.02 -16.55 -11.52
N ASN A 171 -23.70 -16.36 -11.74
CA ASN A 171 -23.14 -15.44 -12.72
C ASN A 171 -22.03 -16.09 -13.56
N PRO A 172 -22.31 -17.14 -14.36
CA PRO A 172 -21.28 -17.95 -15.00
C PRO A 172 -20.39 -17.13 -15.97
N GLU A 173 -20.94 -16.23 -16.75
CA GLU A 173 -20.18 -15.38 -17.67
C GLU A 173 -19.24 -14.42 -16.94
N LYS A 174 -19.73 -13.77 -15.86
CA LYS A 174 -18.90 -12.87 -15.07
C LYS A 174 -17.81 -13.64 -14.33
N ALA A 175 -18.09 -14.84 -13.86
CA ALA A 175 -17.12 -15.70 -13.19
C ALA A 175 -16.01 -16.14 -14.15
N ALA A 176 -16.37 -16.58 -15.36
CA ALA A 176 -15.40 -16.93 -16.40
C ALA A 176 -14.51 -15.73 -16.79
N LYS A 177 -15.12 -14.55 -16.94
CA LYS A 177 -14.39 -13.29 -17.22
C LYS A 177 -13.42 -12.94 -16.09
N LEU A 178 -13.88 -13.02 -14.83
CA LEU A 178 -13.02 -12.76 -13.66
C LEU A 178 -11.83 -13.73 -13.61
N GLU A 179 -12.08 -15.01 -13.87
CA GLU A 179 -11.04 -16.03 -13.92
C GLU A 179 -10.04 -15.77 -15.05
N LEU A 180 -10.51 -15.40 -16.22
CA LEU A 180 -9.67 -14.99 -17.34
C LEU A 180 -8.77 -13.80 -16.96
N PHE A 181 -9.31 -12.75 -16.38
CA PHE A 181 -8.56 -11.56 -16.03
C PHE A 181 -7.47 -11.84 -14.97
N PHE A 182 -7.73 -12.74 -14.03
CA PHE A 182 -6.73 -13.17 -13.03
C PHE A 182 -5.80 -14.29 -13.49
N SER A 183 -6.02 -14.88 -14.68
CA SER A 183 -5.20 -15.98 -15.19
C SER A 183 -3.79 -15.59 -15.62
N GLY A 184 -3.53 -14.29 -15.81
CA GLY A 184 -2.27 -13.78 -16.37
C GLY A 184 -2.09 -14.03 -17.87
N LYS A 185 -3.11 -14.57 -18.55
CA LYS A 185 -3.06 -14.73 -20.01
C LYS A 185 -3.09 -13.38 -20.69
N ALA A 186 -2.29 -13.22 -21.74
CA ALA A 186 -2.33 -12.05 -22.58
C ALA A 186 -3.71 -11.95 -23.28
N PRO A 187 -4.28 -10.74 -23.41
CA PRO A 187 -5.52 -10.55 -24.15
C PRO A 187 -5.32 -10.85 -25.63
N GLU A 188 -6.37 -11.37 -26.25
CA GLU A 188 -6.40 -11.50 -27.71
C GLU A 188 -6.67 -10.14 -28.33
N VAL A 189 -5.78 -9.72 -29.25
CA VAL A 189 -5.85 -8.43 -29.94
C VAL A 189 -5.72 -8.67 -31.44
N ASP A 190 -6.63 -8.15 -32.22
CA ASP A 190 -6.48 -8.13 -33.66
C ASP A 190 -5.54 -6.98 -34.08
N TRP A 191 -4.25 -7.31 -34.16
CA TRP A 191 -3.21 -6.37 -34.55
C TRP A 191 -3.31 -5.96 -36.01
N THR A 192 -3.96 -6.77 -36.86
CA THR A 192 -4.10 -6.53 -38.32
C THR A 192 -5.13 -5.46 -38.60
N ALA A 193 -6.10 -5.24 -37.71
CA ALA A 193 -7.10 -4.19 -37.80
C ALA A 193 -6.56 -2.80 -37.41
N ILE A 194 -5.29 -2.70 -36.95
CA ILE A 194 -4.71 -1.43 -36.51
C ILE A 194 -3.96 -0.77 -37.67
N GLU A 195 -4.65 0.13 -38.36
CA GLU A 195 -4.04 0.90 -39.45
C GLU A 195 -3.15 2.02 -38.90
N GLN A 196 -1.88 2.02 -39.31
CA GLN A 196 -0.90 3.05 -38.94
C GLN A 196 -0.66 4.00 -40.13
N LYS A 197 -0.63 5.30 -39.83
CA LYS A 197 -0.19 6.31 -40.80
C LYS A 197 1.35 6.30 -40.95
N ALA A 198 1.81 6.40 -42.19
CA ALA A 198 3.24 6.56 -42.45
C ALA A 198 3.76 7.94 -42.02
N ASN A 199 5.04 8.02 -41.67
CA ASN A 199 5.75 9.26 -41.38
C ASN A 199 5.18 10.10 -40.22
N VAL A 200 4.63 9.44 -39.21
CA VAL A 200 4.14 10.10 -37.99
C VAL A 200 5.14 9.94 -36.84
N ALA A 201 5.08 10.85 -35.85
CA ALA A 201 5.82 10.71 -34.62
C ALA A 201 5.39 9.42 -33.86
N THR A 202 6.33 8.73 -33.21
CA THR A 202 6.06 7.48 -32.50
C THR A 202 4.95 7.59 -31.46
N ARG A 203 4.82 8.74 -30.79
CA ARG A 203 3.71 9.01 -29.85
C ARG A 203 2.33 9.00 -30.56
N ALA A 204 2.26 9.45 -31.83
CA ALA A 204 1.01 9.39 -32.59
C ALA A 204 0.68 7.97 -33.02
N ALA A 205 1.67 7.17 -33.40
CA ALA A 205 1.51 5.75 -33.65
C ALA A 205 1.05 5.01 -32.38
N SER A 206 1.64 5.33 -31.23
CA SER A 206 1.21 4.81 -29.93
C SER A 206 -0.26 5.15 -29.63
N ALA A 207 -0.71 6.40 -29.91
CA ALA A 207 -2.10 6.78 -29.71
C ALA A 207 -3.08 5.93 -30.54
N THR A 208 -2.72 5.58 -31.78
CA THR A 208 -3.52 4.71 -32.62
C THR A 208 -3.67 3.31 -32.00
N VAL A 209 -2.57 2.73 -31.53
CA VAL A 209 -2.58 1.42 -30.85
C VAL A 209 -3.39 1.49 -29.55
N LEU A 210 -3.14 2.49 -28.71
CA LEU A 210 -3.88 2.67 -27.45
C LEU A 210 -5.39 2.83 -27.68
N GLY A 211 -5.79 3.54 -28.72
CA GLY A 211 -7.19 3.68 -29.10
C GLY A 211 -7.84 2.36 -29.54
N ALA A 212 -7.09 1.48 -30.22
CA ALA A 212 -7.54 0.13 -30.55
C ALA A 212 -7.62 -0.77 -29.32
N LEU A 213 -6.61 -0.74 -28.46
CA LEU A 213 -6.58 -1.52 -27.22
C LEU A 213 -7.75 -1.13 -26.29
N ALA A 214 -8.12 0.14 -26.23
CA ALA A 214 -9.25 0.61 -25.41
C ALA A 214 -10.59 -0.05 -25.77
N THR A 215 -10.73 -0.56 -27.01
CA THR A 215 -11.95 -1.24 -27.48
C THR A 215 -11.84 -2.75 -27.48
N GLN A 216 -10.63 -3.30 -27.42
CA GLN A 216 -10.38 -4.74 -27.48
C GLN A 216 -9.99 -5.36 -26.15
N VAL A 217 -9.44 -4.57 -25.21
CA VAL A 217 -8.92 -5.05 -23.93
C VAL A 217 -9.68 -4.41 -22.78
N GLU A 218 -10.74 -5.08 -22.34
CA GLU A 218 -11.70 -4.56 -21.36
C GLU A 218 -11.06 -4.24 -19.99
N ASN A 219 -10.07 -5.02 -19.57
CA ASN A 219 -9.41 -4.85 -18.27
C ASN A 219 -8.12 -4.02 -18.33
N MET A 220 -7.90 -3.27 -19.41
CA MET A 220 -6.76 -2.35 -19.50
C MET A 220 -7.08 -1.01 -18.83
N ILE A 221 -6.11 -0.49 -18.07
CA ILE A 221 -6.15 0.84 -17.46
C ILE A 221 -4.93 1.61 -17.93
N VAL A 222 -5.16 2.79 -18.50
CA VAL A 222 -4.07 3.67 -18.94
C VAL A 222 -3.97 4.89 -18.02
N ALA A 223 -2.76 5.28 -17.67
CA ALA A 223 -2.47 6.43 -16.82
C ALA A 223 -1.60 7.47 -17.54
N SER A 224 -1.79 8.74 -17.17
CA SER A 224 -0.91 9.83 -17.57
C SER A 224 -0.64 10.78 -16.41
N ALA A 225 0.58 11.34 -16.39
CA ALA A 225 1.00 12.34 -15.41
C ALA A 225 0.68 13.77 -15.88
N ASP A 226 -0.60 14.00 -16.24
CA ASP A 226 -1.13 15.28 -16.75
C ASP A 226 -0.58 15.69 -18.14
N LEU A 227 -0.18 14.72 -18.94
CA LEU A 227 0.43 14.91 -20.25
C LEU A 227 -0.34 14.23 -21.39
N SER A 228 -1.53 13.68 -21.13
CA SER A 228 -2.23 12.79 -22.07
C SER A 228 -2.45 13.39 -23.47
N ASN A 229 -2.66 14.69 -23.56
CA ASN A 229 -2.79 15.41 -24.83
C ASN A 229 -1.46 15.53 -25.60
N SER A 230 -0.32 15.42 -24.92
CA SER A 230 1.02 15.61 -25.46
C SER A 230 1.78 14.31 -25.62
N ASP A 231 1.75 13.40 -24.65
CA ASP A 231 2.32 12.04 -24.72
C ASP A 231 1.45 11.10 -25.55
N LYS A 232 0.23 11.57 -25.90
CA LYS A 232 -0.74 10.88 -26.74
C LYS A 232 -1.40 9.65 -26.12
N THR A 233 -1.33 9.48 -24.80
CA THR A 233 -2.19 8.51 -24.10
C THR A 233 -3.68 8.86 -24.21
N ASP A 234 -4.02 10.08 -24.64
CA ASP A 234 -5.37 10.50 -24.98
C ASP A 234 -6.00 9.67 -26.12
N GLY A 235 -5.22 8.92 -26.89
CA GLY A 235 -5.73 7.93 -27.84
C GLY A 235 -6.61 6.88 -27.16
N PHE A 236 -6.21 6.45 -25.96
CA PHE A 236 -7.02 5.57 -25.11
C PHE A 236 -8.17 6.33 -24.44
N LEU A 237 -7.90 7.49 -23.85
CA LEU A 237 -8.88 8.29 -23.11
C LEU A 237 -10.10 8.67 -23.98
N LYS A 238 -9.91 8.93 -25.28
CA LYS A 238 -11.01 9.24 -26.24
C LYS A 238 -12.03 8.09 -26.42
N LYS A 239 -11.68 6.87 -26.01
CA LYS A 239 -12.55 5.69 -26.09
C LYS A 239 -13.17 5.30 -24.75
N THR A 240 -12.79 5.97 -23.68
CA THR A 240 -13.25 5.76 -22.31
C THR A 240 -13.37 7.11 -21.60
N HIS A 241 -13.38 7.11 -20.28
CA HIS A 241 -13.30 8.32 -19.46
C HIS A 241 -12.39 8.10 -18.25
N SER A 242 -12.01 9.20 -17.61
CA SER A 242 -11.16 9.14 -16.43
C SER A 242 -11.94 8.73 -15.20
N PHE A 243 -11.26 8.06 -14.26
CA PHE A 243 -11.75 7.85 -12.90
C PHE A 243 -12.13 9.18 -12.25
N LYS A 244 -13.25 9.17 -11.56
CA LYS A 244 -13.74 10.29 -10.76
C LYS A 244 -14.18 9.79 -9.39
N LYS A 245 -14.31 10.70 -8.44
CA LYS A 245 -14.89 10.38 -7.14
C LYS A 245 -16.29 9.78 -7.34
N GLY A 246 -16.52 8.58 -6.80
CA GLY A 246 -17.77 7.85 -6.95
C GLY A 246 -18.04 7.22 -8.34
N ASP A 247 -17.14 7.38 -9.30
CA ASP A 247 -17.27 6.78 -10.64
C ASP A 247 -15.95 6.17 -11.10
N PHE A 248 -15.89 4.85 -11.06
CA PHE A 248 -14.77 4.02 -11.52
C PHE A 248 -15.13 3.19 -12.76
N SER A 249 -16.20 3.56 -13.48
CA SER A 249 -16.62 2.87 -14.71
C SER A 249 -15.72 3.15 -15.91
N GLY A 250 -14.91 4.21 -15.85
CA GLY A 250 -13.88 4.48 -16.85
C GLY A 250 -12.64 3.60 -16.72
N ALA A 251 -11.69 3.80 -17.61
CA ALA A 251 -10.45 3.03 -17.65
C ALA A 251 -9.19 3.91 -17.76
N PHE A 252 -9.30 5.20 -17.40
CA PHE A 252 -8.18 6.13 -17.48
C PHE A 252 -7.87 6.75 -16.11
N PHE A 253 -6.60 6.68 -15.71
CA PHE A 253 -6.11 7.24 -14.47
C PHE A 253 -5.35 8.54 -14.69
N GLN A 254 -5.94 9.67 -14.30
CA GLN A 254 -5.27 10.98 -14.25
C GLN A 254 -4.47 11.09 -12.95
N ALA A 255 -3.17 10.88 -13.04
CA ALA A 255 -2.29 10.91 -11.88
C ALA A 255 -1.92 12.32 -11.41
N GLY A 256 -2.16 13.34 -12.25
CA GLY A 256 -1.58 14.67 -12.08
C GLY A 256 -0.07 14.66 -12.36
N VAL A 257 0.61 15.79 -12.19
CA VAL A 257 2.05 15.90 -12.44
C VAL A 257 2.83 15.17 -11.34
N SER A 258 2.83 13.83 -11.41
CA SER A 258 3.42 12.95 -10.41
C SER A 258 3.75 11.58 -10.99
N GLU A 259 4.83 11.50 -11.75
CA GLU A 259 5.25 10.28 -12.45
C GLU A 259 5.55 9.13 -11.50
N LEU A 260 6.25 9.40 -10.38
CA LEU A 260 6.56 8.39 -9.39
C LEU A 260 5.27 7.76 -8.80
N THR A 261 4.30 8.60 -8.45
CA THR A 261 3.02 8.10 -7.91
C THR A 261 2.24 7.32 -8.95
N MET A 262 2.21 7.80 -10.19
CA MET A 262 1.60 7.10 -11.31
C MET A 262 2.20 5.71 -11.48
N ALA A 263 3.53 5.61 -11.51
CA ALA A 263 4.24 4.34 -11.63
C ALA A 263 3.95 3.40 -10.44
N CYS A 264 4.00 3.90 -9.20
CA CYS A 264 3.65 3.12 -8.00
C CYS A 264 2.21 2.58 -8.06
N CYS A 265 1.24 3.39 -8.51
CA CYS A 265 -0.14 2.95 -8.65
C CYS A 265 -0.27 1.86 -9.73
N CYS A 266 0.39 2.03 -10.89
CA CYS A 266 0.38 1.03 -11.95
C CYS A 266 1.04 -0.29 -11.49
N ILE A 267 2.17 -0.22 -10.76
CA ILE A 267 2.80 -1.40 -10.16
C ILE A 267 1.84 -2.08 -9.17
N GLY A 268 1.18 -1.31 -8.31
CA GLY A 268 0.20 -1.85 -7.37
C GLY A 268 -0.96 -2.56 -8.07
N MET A 269 -1.49 -1.98 -9.14
CA MET A 269 -2.53 -2.60 -9.98
C MET A 269 -2.04 -3.89 -10.65
N ALA A 270 -0.82 -3.89 -11.19
CA ALA A 270 -0.23 -5.08 -11.80
C ALA A 270 -0.01 -6.21 -10.78
N LEU A 271 0.48 -5.89 -9.58
CA LEU A 271 0.67 -6.86 -8.49
C LEU A 271 -0.64 -7.42 -7.95
N HIS A 272 -1.70 -6.61 -7.91
CA HIS A 272 -3.03 -7.08 -7.53
C HIS A 272 -3.58 -8.09 -8.54
N GLY A 273 -3.27 -7.92 -9.82
CA GLY A 273 -3.81 -8.72 -10.91
C GLY A 273 -5.23 -8.33 -11.32
N GLY A 274 -5.75 -8.99 -12.33
CA GLY A 274 -7.09 -8.75 -12.87
C GLY A 274 -7.20 -7.55 -13.81
N VAL A 275 -6.22 -6.66 -13.83
CA VAL A 275 -6.13 -5.50 -14.73
C VAL A 275 -4.75 -5.43 -15.38
N ILE A 276 -4.69 -4.79 -16.55
CA ILE A 276 -3.46 -4.55 -17.29
C ILE A 276 -3.18 -3.05 -17.28
N PRO A 277 -2.37 -2.56 -16.32
CA PRO A 277 -2.03 -1.16 -16.25
C PRO A 277 -0.95 -0.79 -17.26
N ALA A 278 -1.10 0.38 -17.88
CA ALA A 278 -0.05 1.03 -18.66
C ALA A 278 0.02 2.50 -18.23
N CYS A 279 1.19 3.11 -18.29
CA CYS A 279 1.34 4.53 -18.04
C CYS A 279 2.27 5.18 -19.05
N GLY A 280 2.00 6.44 -19.35
CA GLY A 280 2.78 7.25 -20.28
C GLY A 280 3.25 8.55 -19.67
N THR A 281 4.43 8.97 -20.09
CA THR A 281 5.00 10.30 -19.86
C THR A 281 6.03 10.57 -20.96
N PHE A 282 6.59 11.78 -21.02
CA PHE A 282 7.72 12.04 -21.91
C PHE A 282 8.97 11.27 -21.45
N PHE A 283 9.75 10.81 -22.41
CA PHE A 283 10.97 10.04 -22.12
C PHE A 283 11.91 10.75 -21.14
N VAL A 284 12.05 12.08 -21.25
CA VAL A 284 12.86 12.89 -20.34
C VAL A 284 12.39 12.82 -18.87
N PHE A 285 11.11 12.51 -18.62
CA PHE A 285 10.55 12.37 -17.27
C PHE A 285 10.55 10.94 -16.75
N SER A 286 11.00 9.96 -17.56
CA SER A 286 11.07 8.56 -17.14
C SER A 286 11.98 8.36 -15.91
N ASP A 287 12.96 9.23 -15.72
CA ASP A 287 13.85 9.20 -14.55
C ASP A 287 13.09 9.35 -13.21
N TYR A 288 11.96 10.07 -13.21
CA TYR A 288 11.12 10.21 -12.02
C TYR A 288 10.39 8.91 -11.64
N MET A 289 10.24 7.97 -12.56
CA MET A 289 9.59 6.67 -12.33
C MET A 289 10.57 5.58 -11.88
N LYS A 290 11.87 5.74 -12.12
CA LYS A 290 12.90 4.71 -11.83
C LYS A 290 12.89 4.18 -10.40
N PRO A 291 12.59 4.97 -9.35
CA PRO A 291 12.55 4.45 -7.99
C PRO A 291 11.35 3.52 -7.72
N ALA A 292 10.32 3.52 -8.56
CA ALA A 292 9.17 2.62 -8.49
C ALA A 292 9.46 1.34 -9.27
#